data_98346f377a3e199449c769942e7e3028
#
_entry.id   98346f377a3e199449c769942e7e3028
#
_cell.length_a   1.000
_cell.length_b   1.000
_cell.length_c   1.000
_cell.angle_alpha   90.00
_cell.angle_beta   90.00
_cell.angle_gamma   90.00
#
_symmetry.space_group_name_H-M   'P 1'
#
loop_
_entity.id
_entity.type
_entity.pdbx_description
1 polymer ?
#
loop_
_entity_poly.entity_id
_entity_poly.type
_entity_poly.pdbx_seq_one_letter_code
_entity_poly.pdbx_strand_id
1 'polypeptide(L)'
;MLQRLLLLIALVAISLSVTVAAGAATRTAKSTLLTGEVGPGYTIEVKRAGKDLTTIKAGTYKIKVEDKASVHDFHLTGPGLNKSTSVPFVGDKIWTITLKPGKYTYKCDPHALMGMKGSFRVTS
;
A
#
# COMPACT_ATOMS: atom_id res chain seq x y z
N MET A 1 -55.57 -11.48 70.34
CA MET A 1 -55.34 -10.48 69.29
C MET A 1 -54.23 -11.02 68.38
N LEU A 2 -54.57 -11.45 67.18
CA LEU A 2 -53.62 -12.01 66.21
C LEU A 2 -52.97 -10.87 65.39
N GLN A 3 -51.68 -10.70 65.56
CA GLN A 3 -50.89 -9.76 64.74
C GLN A 3 -50.27 -10.55 63.59
N ARG A 4 -50.83 -10.39 62.39
CA ARG A 4 -50.33 -11.03 61.18
C ARG A 4 -49.07 -10.28 60.70
N LEU A 5 -47.94 -10.97 60.77
CA LEU A 5 -46.66 -10.53 60.18
C LEU A 5 -46.64 -10.86 58.70
N LEU A 6 -46.76 -9.84 57.85
CA LEU A 6 -46.59 -9.96 56.40
C LEU A 6 -45.13 -9.91 56.05
N LEU A 7 -44.54 -11.02 55.64
CA LEU A 7 -43.21 -11.08 55.04
C LEU A 7 -43.33 -10.66 53.58
N LEU A 8 -42.77 -9.48 53.26
CA LEU A 8 -42.54 -9.05 51.91
C LEU A 8 -41.20 -9.66 51.39
N ILE A 9 -41.31 -10.64 50.51
CA ILE A 9 -40.15 -11.18 49.81
C ILE A 9 -39.88 -10.27 48.61
N ALA A 10 -38.80 -9.48 48.70
CA ALA A 10 -38.33 -8.69 47.57
C ALA A 10 -37.52 -9.59 46.64
N LEU A 11 -38.05 -9.90 45.46
CA LEU A 11 -37.36 -10.55 44.37
C LEU A 11 -36.43 -9.54 43.70
N VAL A 12 -35.14 -9.66 43.95
CA VAL A 12 -34.11 -8.92 43.23
C VAL A 12 -33.83 -9.66 41.91
N ALA A 13 -34.35 -9.13 40.82
CA ALA A 13 -34.02 -9.62 39.50
C ALA A 13 -32.63 -9.09 39.06
N ILE A 14 -31.61 -9.95 39.11
CA ILE A 14 -30.31 -9.63 38.60
C ILE A 14 -30.35 -9.79 37.08
N SER A 15 -30.48 -8.68 36.36
CA SER A 15 -30.37 -8.64 34.89
C SER A 15 -28.90 -8.74 34.49
N LEU A 16 -28.49 -9.90 34.00
CA LEU A 16 -27.17 -10.14 33.45
C LEU A 16 -27.08 -9.48 32.05
N SER A 17 -26.52 -8.28 31.99
CA SER A 17 -26.31 -7.57 30.72
C SER A 17 -25.08 -8.18 30.02
N VAL A 18 -25.31 -9.01 28.99
CA VAL A 18 -24.23 -9.51 28.12
C VAL A 18 -23.84 -8.39 27.17
N THR A 19 -22.76 -7.71 27.44
CA THR A 19 -22.13 -6.78 26.49
C THR A 19 -21.39 -7.60 25.43
N VAL A 20 -21.98 -7.72 24.26
CA VAL A 20 -21.30 -8.25 23.08
C VAL A 20 -20.31 -7.17 22.62
N ALA A 21 -19.03 -7.38 22.92
CA ALA A 21 -17.96 -6.56 22.34
C ALA A 21 -17.92 -6.88 20.84
N ALA A 22 -18.45 -5.98 20.02
CA ALA A 22 -18.24 -6.03 18.57
C ALA A 22 -16.74 -5.89 18.31
N GLY A 23 -16.07 -6.99 18.02
CA GLY A 23 -14.69 -6.99 17.58
C GLY A 23 -14.60 -6.17 16.29
N ALA A 24 -14.06 -4.96 16.38
CA ALA A 24 -13.70 -4.17 15.22
C ALA A 24 -12.64 -4.97 14.45
N ALA A 25 -13.02 -5.57 13.32
CA ALA A 25 -12.07 -6.17 12.40
C ALA A 25 -11.12 -5.05 11.94
N THR A 26 -9.90 -5.07 12.43
CA THR A 26 -8.83 -4.20 11.96
C THR A 26 -8.58 -4.51 10.50
N ARG A 27 -9.17 -3.73 9.60
CA ARG A 27 -8.79 -3.74 8.18
C ARG A 27 -7.32 -3.36 8.14
N THR A 28 -6.47 -4.32 7.86
CA THR A 28 -5.06 -4.05 7.59
C THR A 28 -5.01 -3.06 6.44
N ALA A 29 -4.65 -1.80 6.74
CA ALA A 29 -4.53 -0.77 5.71
C ALA A 29 -3.49 -1.24 4.69
N LYS A 30 -3.91 -1.37 3.43
CA LYS A 30 -3.01 -1.81 2.35
C LYS A 30 -1.92 -0.75 2.18
N SER A 31 -0.66 -1.16 2.29
CA SER A 31 0.49 -0.26 2.23
C SER A 31 0.38 0.73 1.06
N THR A 32 0.57 2.01 1.36
CA THR A 32 0.68 3.08 0.35
C THR A 32 2.10 3.27 -0.15
N LEU A 33 3.06 2.51 0.41
CA LEU A 33 4.45 2.51 -0.02
C LEU A 33 4.67 1.49 -1.14
N LEU A 34 5.25 1.97 -2.23
CA LEU A 34 5.77 1.17 -3.33
C LEU A 34 7.29 1.19 -3.28
N THR A 35 7.92 0.19 -3.86
CA THR A 35 9.36 0.14 -4.07
C THR A 35 9.63 -0.01 -5.55
N GLY A 36 10.43 0.90 -6.12
CA GLY A 36 11.02 0.76 -7.44
C GLY A 36 12.50 0.45 -7.28
N GLU A 37 13.02 -0.51 -8.02
CA GLU A 37 14.43 -0.87 -7.98
C GLU A 37 14.99 -0.96 -9.38
N VAL A 38 16.20 -0.46 -9.59
CA VAL A 38 16.95 -0.61 -10.83
C VAL A 38 18.40 -0.97 -10.56
N GLY A 39 18.89 -2.00 -11.27
CA GLY A 39 20.23 -2.50 -11.12
C GLY A 39 20.48 -3.31 -9.84
N PRO A 40 21.78 -3.65 -9.54
CA PRO A 40 23.00 -3.27 -10.28
C PRO A 40 23.17 -3.97 -11.63
N GLY A 41 22.52 -5.12 -11.83
CA GLY A 41 22.48 -5.81 -13.14
C GLY A 41 21.41 -5.22 -14.06
N TYR A 42 21.06 -5.96 -15.11
CA TYR A 42 20.03 -5.54 -16.08
C TYR A 42 18.62 -5.88 -15.58
N THR A 43 18.29 -5.43 -14.38
CA THR A 43 17.01 -5.67 -13.72
C THR A 43 16.32 -4.36 -13.34
N ILE A 44 15.01 -4.34 -13.50
CA ILE A 44 14.15 -3.23 -13.05
C ILE A 44 12.81 -3.78 -12.59
N GLU A 45 12.29 -3.27 -11.48
CA GLU A 45 11.04 -3.77 -10.93
C GLU A 45 10.29 -2.71 -10.13
N VAL A 46 8.98 -2.91 -9.99
CA VAL A 46 8.13 -2.18 -9.03
C VAL A 46 7.38 -3.18 -8.18
N LYS A 47 7.47 -3.02 -6.88
CA LYS A 47 6.85 -3.91 -5.89
C LYS A 47 5.93 -3.16 -4.94
N ARG A 48 4.99 -3.90 -4.38
CA ARG A 48 4.16 -3.50 -3.25
C ARG A 48 4.18 -4.62 -2.20
N ALA A 49 4.60 -4.29 -0.98
CA ALA A 49 4.73 -5.27 0.10
C ALA A 49 5.55 -6.52 -0.35
N GLY A 50 6.67 -6.31 -1.06
CA GLY A 50 7.58 -7.34 -1.52
C GLY A 50 7.09 -8.19 -2.70
N LYS A 51 5.92 -7.88 -3.28
CA LYS A 51 5.36 -8.59 -4.45
C LYS A 51 5.35 -7.69 -5.66
N ASP A 52 5.59 -8.26 -6.83
CA ASP A 52 5.53 -7.53 -8.10
C ASP A 52 4.18 -6.84 -8.27
N LEU A 53 4.25 -5.57 -8.65
CA LEU A 53 3.06 -4.76 -8.88
C LEU A 53 2.52 -4.99 -10.28
N THR A 54 1.34 -5.60 -10.38
CA THR A 54 0.63 -5.79 -11.65
C THR A 54 -0.58 -4.86 -11.77
N THR A 55 -1.28 -4.65 -10.67
CA THR A 55 -2.49 -3.81 -10.63
C THR A 55 -2.60 -3.09 -9.29
N ILE A 56 -3.03 -1.83 -9.33
CA ILE A 56 -3.24 -1.00 -8.15
C ILE A 56 -4.42 -0.06 -8.38
N LYS A 57 -5.12 0.35 -7.32
CA LYS A 57 -6.17 1.37 -7.41
C LYS A 57 -5.57 2.77 -7.59
N ALA A 58 -6.34 3.63 -8.27
CA ALA A 58 -6.01 5.05 -8.35
C ALA A 58 -5.90 5.67 -6.94
N GLY A 59 -4.98 6.63 -6.79
CA GLY A 59 -4.74 7.28 -5.51
C GLY A 59 -3.33 7.83 -5.39
N THR A 60 -3.03 8.38 -4.21
CA THR A 60 -1.71 8.92 -3.91
C THR A 60 -0.87 7.90 -3.16
N TYR A 61 0.34 7.70 -3.65
CA TYR A 61 1.29 6.72 -3.13
C TYR A 61 2.67 7.36 -2.94
N LYS A 62 3.45 6.81 -2.02
CA LYS A 62 4.89 7.03 -1.96
C LYS A 62 5.58 5.87 -2.68
N ILE A 63 6.55 6.18 -3.51
CA ILE A 63 7.44 5.19 -4.10
C ILE A 63 8.87 5.49 -3.67
N LYS A 64 9.51 4.53 -2.99
CA LYS A 64 10.94 4.56 -2.74
C LYS A 64 11.62 3.94 -3.95
N VAL A 65 12.45 4.71 -4.62
CA VAL A 65 13.23 4.26 -5.77
C VAL A 65 14.66 4.04 -5.33
N GLU A 66 15.15 2.83 -5.51
CA GLU A 66 16.53 2.40 -5.22
C GLU A 66 17.26 2.22 -6.55
N ASP A 67 18.12 3.18 -6.88
CA ASP A 67 18.98 3.15 -8.06
C ASP A 67 20.37 2.67 -7.66
N LYS A 68 20.77 1.49 -8.10
CA LYS A 68 21.94 0.76 -7.60
C LYS A 68 23.16 0.87 -8.51
N ALA A 69 23.08 1.57 -9.64
CA ALA A 69 24.22 1.69 -10.55
C ALA A 69 24.15 2.95 -11.41
N SER A 70 25.28 3.62 -11.57
CA SER A 70 25.45 4.84 -12.36
C SER A 70 25.31 4.67 -13.87
N VAL A 71 25.00 3.48 -14.35
CA VAL A 71 24.77 3.16 -15.78
C VAL A 71 23.29 2.92 -16.09
N HIS A 72 22.44 2.99 -15.10
CA HIS A 72 20.99 2.82 -15.19
C HIS A 72 20.27 4.09 -14.77
N ASP A 73 19.00 4.17 -15.10
CA ASP A 73 18.03 5.09 -14.48
C ASP A 73 16.72 4.35 -14.20
N PHE A 74 15.94 4.89 -13.30
CA PHE A 74 14.58 4.45 -13.06
C PHE A 74 13.62 5.51 -13.58
N HIS A 75 12.97 5.23 -14.71
CA HIS A 75 12.08 6.17 -15.39
C HIS A 75 10.65 5.63 -15.37
N LEU A 76 9.78 6.29 -14.62
CA LEU A 76 8.36 5.95 -14.45
C LEU A 76 7.48 6.94 -15.20
N THR A 77 6.67 6.42 -16.13
CA THR A 77 5.75 7.21 -16.95
C THR A 77 4.34 6.64 -16.95
N GLY A 78 3.36 7.49 -17.13
CA GLY A 78 1.95 7.12 -17.24
C GLY A 78 1.06 8.34 -17.24
N PRO A 79 -0.28 8.20 -17.11
CA PRO A 79 -1.20 9.32 -17.09
C PRO A 79 -0.83 10.38 -16.05
N GLY A 80 -0.38 11.56 -16.50
CA GLY A 80 0.02 12.69 -15.65
C GLY A 80 1.31 12.49 -14.85
N LEU A 81 2.15 11.50 -15.19
CA LEU A 81 3.38 11.19 -14.48
C LEU A 81 4.55 10.97 -15.45
N ASN A 82 5.67 11.65 -15.14
CA ASN A 82 6.94 11.46 -15.82
C ASN A 82 8.06 11.81 -14.83
N LYS A 83 8.70 10.78 -14.24
CA LYS A 83 9.77 10.96 -13.26
C LYS A 83 10.91 9.99 -13.53
N SER A 84 12.16 10.51 -13.43
CA SER A 84 13.37 9.73 -13.60
C SER A 84 14.39 10.03 -12.52
N THR A 85 15.24 9.05 -12.19
CA THR A 85 16.41 9.26 -11.30
C THR A 85 17.56 9.96 -12.02
N SER A 86 17.65 9.85 -13.33
CA SER A 86 18.81 10.16 -14.20
C SER A 86 19.92 9.09 -14.14
N VAL A 87 20.62 8.91 -15.27
CA VAL A 87 21.60 7.80 -15.42
C VAL A 87 22.76 7.87 -14.41
N PRO A 88 23.43 9.01 -14.16
CA PRO A 88 24.59 9.03 -13.25
C PRO A 88 24.20 8.94 -11.76
N PHE A 89 22.91 9.00 -11.43
CA PHE A 89 22.45 8.93 -10.05
C PHE A 89 22.61 7.51 -9.47
N VAL A 90 23.07 7.43 -8.24
CA VAL A 90 23.08 6.20 -7.43
C VAL A 90 22.57 6.55 -6.04
N GLY A 91 21.64 5.77 -5.52
CA GLY A 91 21.07 5.97 -4.18
C GLY A 91 19.56 5.83 -4.16
N ASP A 92 18.95 6.36 -3.12
CA ASP A 92 17.52 6.28 -2.89
C ASP A 92 16.83 7.63 -3.12
N LYS A 93 15.66 7.59 -3.75
CA LYS A 93 14.74 8.73 -3.84
C LYS A 93 13.36 8.30 -3.39
N ILE A 94 12.65 9.20 -2.71
CA ILE A 94 11.24 9.00 -2.37
C ILE A 94 10.42 10.01 -3.16
N TRP A 95 9.49 9.51 -3.97
CA TRP A 95 8.54 10.34 -4.68
C TRP A 95 7.13 10.15 -4.10
N THR A 96 6.40 11.24 -3.95
CA THR A 96 4.94 11.18 -3.78
C THR A 96 4.32 11.30 -5.16
N ILE A 97 3.56 10.30 -5.56
CA ILE A 97 2.97 10.18 -6.89
C ILE A 97 1.45 10.03 -6.80
N THR A 98 0.72 10.67 -7.72
CA THR A 98 -0.71 10.48 -7.89
C THR A 98 -0.95 9.62 -9.10
N LEU A 99 -1.49 8.42 -8.88
CA LEU A 99 -1.80 7.46 -9.92
C LEU A 99 -3.25 7.61 -10.36
N LYS A 100 -3.44 7.89 -11.65
CA LYS A 100 -4.74 7.93 -12.34
C LYS A 100 -4.98 6.61 -13.06
N PRO A 101 -6.24 6.23 -13.35
CA PRO A 101 -6.51 5.01 -14.13
C PRO A 101 -5.77 5.01 -15.46
N GLY A 102 -5.17 3.88 -15.80
CA GLY A 102 -4.41 3.68 -17.01
C GLY A 102 -3.18 2.79 -16.84
N LYS A 103 -2.40 2.69 -17.90
CA LYS A 103 -1.15 1.91 -17.92
C LYS A 103 0.03 2.80 -17.54
N TYR A 104 0.85 2.31 -16.62
CA TYR A 104 2.12 2.89 -16.24
C TYR A 104 3.26 1.98 -16.71
N THR A 105 4.32 2.59 -17.18
CA THR A 105 5.54 1.88 -17.64
C THR A 105 6.72 2.39 -16.84
N TYR A 106 7.56 1.49 -16.39
CA TYR A 106 8.85 1.80 -15.80
C TYR A 106 9.95 1.17 -16.65
N LYS A 107 11.04 1.88 -16.85
CA LYS A 107 12.15 1.45 -17.70
C LYS A 107 13.47 2.08 -17.28
N CYS A 108 14.56 1.47 -17.71
CA CYS A 108 15.86 2.08 -17.78
C CYS A 108 16.05 2.61 -19.19
N ASP A 109 16.20 3.93 -19.36
CA ASP A 109 16.25 4.55 -20.69
C ASP A 109 17.36 3.98 -21.57
N PRO A 110 18.64 3.85 -21.10
CA PRO A 110 19.70 3.26 -21.92
C PRO A 110 19.47 1.80 -22.30
N HIS A 111 18.71 1.03 -21.49
CA HIS A 111 18.65 -0.42 -21.62
C HIS A 111 17.22 -0.96 -21.85
N ALA A 112 16.27 -0.09 -22.14
CA ALA A 112 14.86 -0.50 -22.37
C ALA A 112 14.75 -1.51 -23.52
N LEU A 113 15.53 -1.35 -24.59
CA LEU A 113 15.57 -2.27 -25.71
C LEU A 113 16.22 -3.61 -25.38
N MET A 114 16.95 -3.68 -24.27
CA MET A 114 17.57 -4.91 -23.74
C MET A 114 16.67 -5.62 -22.71
N GLY A 115 15.41 -5.17 -22.55
CA GLY A 115 14.45 -5.78 -21.66
C GLY A 115 14.32 -5.14 -20.27
N MET A 116 15.10 -4.10 -19.96
CA MET A 116 14.96 -3.36 -18.69
C MET A 116 13.72 -2.46 -18.69
N LYS A 117 12.55 -3.07 -18.65
CA LYS A 117 11.25 -2.41 -18.63
C LYS A 117 10.17 -3.31 -18.05
N GLY A 118 9.14 -2.69 -17.51
CA GLY A 118 7.94 -3.35 -17.05
C GLY A 118 6.75 -2.40 -17.01
N SER A 119 5.61 -2.89 -16.60
CA SER A 119 4.41 -2.08 -16.51
C SER A 119 3.45 -2.60 -15.45
N PHE A 120 2.58 -1.73 -14.98
CA PHE A 120 1.43 -2.08 -14.16
C PHE A 120 0.21 -1.28 -14.59
N ARG A 121 -0.98 -1.72 -14.17
CA ARG A 121 -2.25 -1.06 -14.47
C ARG A 121 -2.83 -0.41 -13.23
N VAL A 122 -3.32 0.80 -13.40
CA VAL A 122 -4.09 1.52 -12.37
C VAL A 122 -5.57 1.45 -12.73
N THR A 123 -6.39 1.04 -11.77
CA THR A 123 -7.84 0.95 -11.89
C THR A 123 -8.53 2.04 -11.07
N SER A 124 -9.77 2.30 -11.37
CA SER A 124 -10.64 3.19 -10.59
C SER A 124 -10.88 2.67 -9.18
#